data_1809d3b3aecd51bcd001abb4ca73f339
#
_entry.id   1809d3b3aecd51bcd001abb4ca73f339
#
_cell.length_a   1.000
_cell.length_b   1.000
_cell.length_c   1.000
_cell.angle_alpha   90.00
_cell.angle_beta   90.00
_cell.angle_gamma   90.00
#
_symmetry.space_group_name_H-M   'P 1'
#
loop_
_entity.id
_entity.type
_entity.pdbx_description
1 polymer ?
#
loop_
_entity_poly.entity_id
_entity_poly.type
_entity_poly.pdbx_seq_one_letter_code
_entity_poly.pdbx_strand_id
1 'polypeptide(L)'
;MQLYLRSILLVFICALAVSTARAASAVPFAQSVPATPGFCDAQSDPSWFKQHAKPRYARGFEVSYGHRTKKVVVRQPWKGAAQEFVYTLICPGVALEAVAGQRSVQIPTRRMAALSTTYMGQIALLRAEARLAGVKNPELVQTESVKERLADGRILGLGSGAAVDVERLVRLEPDLVMTFAMGDPTSDLHPAIERLRLPVVLNGEYLETTPLGRAEWIMFLAYFLDQEREAAEIFSTVEREYLRLSGLARAVRGPRPTVMGGSPYGDTWWVPGGDGYIGTLFRDAGGEYIFADKHETVSVALQFEAVLRRGAPAQVWIMDNADPQQLAQQEPRIRHFASVQTGEIYSARARADYCESGLANPQVLLADTIRVLHPQLLPTHELQFLRRSPITP
;
A
#
# COMPACT_ATOMS: atom_id res chain seq x y z
N MET A 1 17.44 74.07 -47.33
CA MET A 1 18.16 74.60 -46.18
C MET A 1 17.65 73.93 -44.91
N GLN A 2 18.48 73.16 -44.36
CA GLN A 2 18.33 72.20 -43.23
C GLN A 2 17.53 72.71 -42.04
N LEU A 3 16.72 71.85 -41.46
CA LEU A 3 16.52 71.83 -40.03
C LEU A 3 16.10 70.46 -39.55
N TYR A 4 16.88 69.93 -38.64
CA TYR A 4 16.77 68.61 -37.99
C TYR A 4 15.54 68.54 -37.09
N LEU A 5 14.73 67.48 -37.24
CA LEU A 5 13.77 67.04 -36.22
C LEU A 5 14.30 65.77 -35.57
N ARG A 6 14.66 65.85 -34.30
CA ARG A 6 14.96 64.71 -33.44
C ARG A 6 13.62 64.16 -32.94
N SER A 7 13.22 62.98 -33.39
CA SER A 7 12.13 62.22 -32.82
C SER A 7 12.67 61.29 -31.73
N ILE A 8 12.24 61.54 -30.49
CA ILE A 8 12.49 60.66 -29.35
C ILE A 8 11.55 59.48 -29.48
N LEU A 9 12.10 58.29 -29.74
CA LEU A 9 11.39 57.02 -29.72
C LEU A 9 11.35 56.48 -28.28
N LEU A 10 10.22 56.66 -27.60
CA LEU A 10 9.94 55.98 -26.32
C LEU A 10 9.69 54.53 -26.60
N VAL A 11 10.66 53.66 -26.31
CA VAL A 11 10.47 52.20 -26.31
C VAL A 11 9.79 51.82 -25.02
N PHE A 12 8.50 51.55 -25.06
CA PHE A 12 7.78 50.84 -23.99
C PHE A 12 8.24 49.39 -23.99
N ILE A 13 9.15 49.05 -23.08
CA ILE A 13 9.45 47.66 -22.76
C ILE A 13 8.30 47.16 -21.90
N CYS A 14 7.29 46.51 -22.54
CA CYS A 14 6.30 45.71 -21.85
C CYS A 14 7.03 44.46 -21.35
N ALA A 15 7.47 44.47 -20.08
CA ALA A 15 7.93 43.28 -19.40
C ALA A 15 6.73 42.34 -19.25
N LEU A 16 6.58 41.41 -20.21
CA LEU A 16 5.73 40.23 -20.03
C LEU A 16 6.34 39.44 -18.87
N ALA A 17 5.79 39.64 -17.69
CA ALA A 17 5.94 38.67 -16.59
C ALA A 17 5.29 37.37 -17.06
N VAL A 18 6.07 36.50 -17.68
CA VAL A 18 5.70 35.10 -17.88
C VAL A 18 5.67 34.50 -16.47
N SER A 19 4.51 34.59 -15.85
CA SER A 19 4.18 33.77 -14.69
C SER A 19 4.23 32.34 -15.18
N THR A 20 5.36 31.67 -14.98
CA THR A 20 5.45 30.22 -15.08
C THR A 20 4.53 29.68 -13.98
N ALA A 21 3.26 29.53 -14.33
CA ALA A 21 2.35 28.69 -13.58
C ALA A 21 3.03 27.32 -13.56
N ARG A 22 3.71 27.04 -12.44
CA ARG A 22 4.24 25.72 -12.12
C ARG A 22 3.03 24.84 -12.16
N ALA A 23 2.90 24.02 -13.19
CA ALA A 23 1.88 23.00 -13.28
C ALA A 23 1.94 22.26 -11.93
N ALA A 24 0.89 22.39 -11.13
CA ALA A 24 0.81 21.70 -9.86
C ALA A 24 0.68 20.22 -10.22
N SER A 25 1.80 19.51 -10.16
CA SER A 25 1.92 18.11 -10.49
C SER A 25 1.08 17.26 -9.54
N ALA A 26 0.70 16.06 -10.00
CA ALA A 26 0.10 15.02 -9.18
C ALA A 26 0.85 14.86 -7.84
N VAL A 27 0.14 14.47 -6.78
CA VAL A 27 0.76 14.15 -5.50
C VAL A 27 1.84 13.09 -5.73
N PRO A 28 3.09 13.35 -5.32
CA PRO A 28 4.18 12.47 -5.68
C PRO A 28 4.16 11.16 -4.89
N PHE A 29 4.59 10.08 -5.55
CA PHE A 29 4.97 8.85 -4.87
C PHE A 29 6.15 9.10 -3.93
N ALA A 30 6.21 8.34 -2.84
CA ALA A 30 7.39 8.31 -1.99
C ALA A 30 8.61 7.87 -2.80
N GLN A 31 9.75 8.46 -2.51
CA GLN A 31 11.01 8.15 -3.16
C GLN A 31 11.89 7.33 -2.23
N SER A 32 12.68 6.42 -2.81
CA SER A 32 13.76 5.77 -2.07
C SER A 32 14.81 6.79 -1.63
N VAL A 33 15.41 6.54 -0.48
CA VAL A 33 16.47 7.39 0.07
C VAL A 33 17.84 6.71 -0.07
N PRO A 34 18.97 7.44 0.04
CA PRO A 34 20.30 6.85 0.06
C PRO A 34 20.45 5.84 1.18
N ALA A 35 21.28 4.82 0.95
CA ALA A 35 21.60 3.83 1.96
C ALA A 35 22.36 4.46 3.14
N THR A 36 22.03 4.05 4.34
CA THR A 36 22.62 4.52 5.60
C THR A 36 23.11 3.32 6.43
N PRO A 37 24.00 3.54 7.43
CA PRO A 37 24.40 2.45 8.32
C PRO A 37 23.21 1.84 9.06
N GLY A 38 23.02 0.53 8.89
CA GLY A 38 21.98 -0.24 9.57
C GLY A 38 22.29 -0.49 11.05
N PHE A 39 21.39 -1.15 11.76
CA PHE A 39 21.56 -1.49 13.18
C PHE A 39 22.74 -2.45 13.41
N CYS A 40 23.01 -3.34 12.47
CA CYS A 40 24.11 -4.30 12.56
C CYS A 40 25.49 -3.71 12.23
N ASP A 41 25.55 -2.48 11.74
CA ASP A 41 26.80 -1.79 11.49
C ASP A 41 27.50 -1.45 12.82
N ALA A 42 28.82 -1.69 12.90
CA ALA A 42 29.60 -1.41 14.10
C ALA A 42 29.67 0.10 14.44
N GLN A 43 29.47 0.97 13.45
CA GLN A 43 29.49 2.43 13.61
C GLN A 43 28.11 3.03 13.88
N SER A 44 27.05 2.21 13.90
CA SER A 44 25.70 2.70 14.15
C SER A 44 25.50 3.14 15.61
N ASP A 45 24.65 4.16 15.80
CA ASP A 45 24.18 4.56 17.14
C ASP A 45 22.96 3.72 17.54
N PRO A 46 23.07 2.76 18.47
CA PRO A 46 21.94 1.93 18.89
C PRO A 46 20.80 2.72 19.54
N SER A 47 21.05 3.93 20.06
CA SER A 47 20.04 4.76 20.72
C SER A 47 19.01 5.28 19.71
N TRP A 48 19.47 5.58 18.50
CA TRP A 48 18.57 6.02 17.42
C TRP A 48 17.49 4.99 17.12
N PHE A 49 17.86 3.71 16.98
CA PHE A 49 16.93 2.63 16.66
C PHE A 49 15.91 2.42 17.77
N LYS A 50 16.32 2.50 19.03
CA LYS A 50 15.40 2.40 20.18
C LYS A 50 14.37 3.52 20.23
N GLN A 51 14.71 4.71 19.73
CA GLN A 51 13.87 5.89 19.79
C GLN A 51 13.02 6.10 18.54
N HIS A 52 13.55 5.82 17.34
CA HIS A 52 12.97 6.25 16.08
C HIS A 52 12.46 5.10 15.19
N ALA A 53 12.95 3.87 15.40
CA ALA A 53 12.60 2.74 14.54
C ALA A 53 11.49 1.86 15.13
N LYS A 54 10.50 2.46 15.81
CA LYS A 54 9.31 1.78 16.33
C LYS A 54 8.07 2.19 15.55
N PRO A 55 7.10 1.26 15.35
CA PRO A 55 5.85 1.62 14.69
C PRO A 55 5.04 2.60 15.57
N ARG A 56 4.33 3.52 14.91
CA ARG A 56 3.45 4.53 15.54
C ARG A 56 1.98 4.32 15.18
N TYR A 57 1.72 3.83 13.98
CA TYR A 57 0.39 3.59 13.41
C TYR A 57 0.08 2.12 13.29
N ALA A 58 1.04 1.30 12.87
CA ALA A 58 0.87 -0.14 12.76
C ALA A 58 0.62 -0.77 14.14
N ARG A 59 -0.36 -1.66 14.20
CA ARG A 59 -0.80 -2.33 15.43
C ARG A 59 -0.44 -3.81 15.45
N GLY A 60 -0.17 -4.38 14.28
CA GLY A 60 0.06 -5.82 14.11
C GLY A 60 1.43 -6.29 14.57
N PHE A 61 2.40 -5.40 14.76
CA PHE A 61 3.75 -5.78 15.20
C PHE A 61 4.38 -4.78 16.16
N GLU A 62 5.40 -5.24 16.87
CA GLU A 62 6.29 -4.41 17.68
C GLU A 62 7.74 -4.88 17.56
N VAL A 63 8.67 -3.99 17.91
CA VAL A 63 10.11 -4.27 17.91
C VAL A 63 10.77 -3.82 19.21
N SER A 64 11.75 -4.59 19.67
CA SER A 64 12.66 -4.20 20.73
C SER A 64 14.11 -4.50 20.33
N TYR A 65 15.03 -3.65 20.77
CA TYR A 65 16.45 -3.67 20.40
C TYR A 65 17.31 -4.11 21.60
N GLY A 66 18.06 -5.19 21.41
CA GLY A 66 19.05 -5.72 22.33
C GLY A 66 20.49 -5.39 21.91
N HIS A 67 21.44 -6.14 22.43
CA HIS A 67 22.83 -6.05 21.98
C HIS A 67 23.01 -6.85 20.69
N ARG A 68 23.15 -6.16 19.55
CA ARG A 68 23.25 -6.76 18.21
C ARG A 68 22.15 -7.77 17.87
N THR A 69 20.98 -7.59 18.49
CA THR A 69 19.78 -8.39 18.25
C THR A 69 18.56 -7.51 18.23
N LYS A 70 17.56 -7.90 17.44
CA LYS A 70 16.22 -7.30 17.46
C LYS A 70 15.22 -8.41 17.78
N LYS A 71 14.22 -8.11 18.61
CA LYS A 71 13.07 -8.98 18.82
C LYS A 71 11.87 -8.34 18.16
N VAL A 72 11.28 -9.01 17.16
CA VAL A 72 10.07 -8.58 16.46
C VAL A 72 8.95 -9.52 16.87
N VAL A 73 7.83 -8.94 17.29
CA VAL A 73 6.62 -9.68 17.70
C VAL A 73 5.49 -9.33 16.76
N VAL A 74 4.89 -10.33 16.10
CA VAL A 74 3.64 -10.19 15.36
C VAL A 74 2.52 -10.66 16.28
N ARG A 75 1.68 -9.72 16.71
CA ARG A 75 0.68 -9.96 17.78
C ARG A 75 -0.52 -10.74 17.30
N GLN A 76 -1.05 -10.39 16.14
CA GLN A 76 -2.19 -11.05 15.52
C GLN A 76 -1.83 -11.36 14.06
N PRO A 77 -1.19 -12.51 13.80
CA PRO A 77 -0.77 -12.87 12.44
C PRO A 77 -1.95 -13.14 11.49
N TRP A 78 -3.16 -13.39 12.05
CA TRP A 78 -4.44 -13.47 11.32
C TRP A 78 -5.60 -13.06 12.26
N LYS A 79 -6.76 -12.80 11.70
CA LYS A 79 -7.95 -12.39 12.47
C LYS A 79 -8.34 -13.47 13.48
N GLY A 80 -8.37 -13.10 14.76
CA GLY A 80 -8.73 -14.00 15.85
C GLY A 80 -7.62 -14.95 16.31
N ALA A 81 -6.37 -14.73 15.87
CA ALA A 81 -5.23 -15.50 16.37
C ALA A 81 -5.08 -15.34 17.88
N ALA A 82 -4.95 -16.47 18.59
CA ALA A 82 -4.71 -16.48 20.02
C ALA A 82 -3.20 -16.45 20.38
N GLN A 83 -2.33 -16.65 19.40
CA GLN A 83 -0.89 -16.73 19.59
C GLN A 83 -0.16 -15.59 18.90
N GLU A 84 0.94 -15.17 19.51
CA GLU A 84 1.91 -14.25 18.92
C GLU A 84 3.04 -15.03 18.23
N PHE A 85 3.62 -14.41 17.19
CA PHE A 85 4.83 -14.93 16.56
C PHE A 85 5.99 -14.04 16.92
N VAL A 86 7.00 -14.65 17.56
CA VAL A 86 8.20 -13.95 18.02
C VAL A 86 9.39 -14.35 17.15
N TYR A 87 10.04 -13.34 16.59
CA TYR A 87 11.24 -13.48 15.76
C TYR A 87 12.43 -12.81 16.44
N THR A 88 13.53 -13.56 16.60
CA THR A 88 14.80 -12.99 17.06
C THR A 88 15.72 -12.77 15.86
N LEU A 89 15.94 -11.50 15.53
CA LEU A 89 16.81 -11.11 14.43
C LEU A 89 18.24 -10.90 14.97
N ILE A 90 19.21 -11.53 14.33
CA ILE A 90 20.57 -11.66 14.85
C ILE A 90 21.55 -11.07 13.85
N CYS A 91 22.35 -10.09 14.29
CA CYS A 91 23.43 -9.52 13.50
C CYS A 91 24.60 -10.50 13.33
N PRO A 92 25.42 -10.36 12.27
CA PRO A 92 26.59 -11.20 12.05
C PRO A 92 27.57 -11.20 13.24
N GLY A 93 28.15 -12.34 13.52
CA GLY A 93 29.14 -12.50 14.62
C GLY A 93 28.53 -12.72 16.02
N VAL A 94 27.19 -12.75 16.13
CA VAL A 94 26.54 -13.20 17.38
C VAL A 94 26.21 -14.68 17.25
N ALA A 95 26.54 -15.48 18.27
CA ALA A 95 26.19 -16.88 18.28
C ALA A 95 24.69 -17.12 18.31
N LEU A 96 24.20 -18.00 17.44
CA LEU A 96 22.84 -18.51 17.44
C LEU A 96 22.68 -19.48 18.60
N GLU A 97 22.53 -18.99 19.82
CA GLU A 97 21.98 -19.83 20.89
C GLU A 97 20.47 -19.98 20.58
N ALA A 98 20.11 -21.21 20.20
CA ALA A 98 18.70 -21.55 19.96
C ALA A 98 17.94 -21.37 21.28
N VAL A 99 17.30 -20.24 21.45
CA VAL A 99 16.32 -20.07 22.52
C VAL A 99 15.10 -20.92 22.13
N ALA A 100 14.84 -21.95 22.89
CA ALA A 100 13.74 -22.88 22.65
C ALA A 100 12.42 -22.10 22.44
N GLY A 101 11.74 -22.34 21.32
CA GLY A 101 10.46 -21.71 20.98
C GLY A 101 10.55 -20.35 20.29
N GLN A 102 11.73 -19.82 19.97
CA GLN A 102 11.90 -18.58 19.20
C GLN A 102 12.41 -18.88 17.79
N ARG A 103 11.80 -18.19 16.81
CA ARG A 103 12.23 -18.24 15.42
C ARG A 103 13.38 -17.26 15.24
N SER A 104 14.57 -17.76 14.93
CA SER A 104 15.77 -16.94 14.73
C SER A 104 15.99 -16.68 13.25
N VAL A 105 16.28 -15.42 12.89
CA VAL A 105 16.59 -15.00 11.52
C VAL A 105 17.89 -14.20 11.53
N GLN A 106 18.85 -14.59 10.70
CA GLN A 106 20.07 -13.82 10.52
C GLN A 106 19.81 -12.61 9.63
N ILE A 107 20.25 -11.43 10.06
CA ILE A 107 20.09 -10.17 9.33
C ILE A 107 21.46 -9.54 9.03
N PRO A 108 21.60 -8.74 7.96
CA PRO A 108 20.57 -8.47 6.96
C PRO A 108 20.27 -9.67 6.07
N THR A 109 18.98 -9.89 5.77
CA THR A 109 18.52 -10.89 4.80
C THR A 109 19.17 -10.65 3.44
N ARG A 110 19.64 -11.70 2.79
CA ARG A 110 20.31 -11.65 1.48
C ARG A 110 19.50 -12.31 0.36
N ARG A 111 18.69 -13.31 0.71
CA ARG A 111 17.93 -14.13 -0.23
C ARG A 111 16.49 -14.32 0.28
N MET A 112 15.64 -13.35 0.01
CA MET A 112 14.23 -13.39 0.44
C MET A 112 13.36 -14.08 -0.61
N ALA A 113 12.46 -14.94 -0.15
CA ALA A 113 11.30 -15.38 -0.93
C ALA A 113 10.04 -14.67 -0.42
N ALA A 114 9.29 -14.00 -1.32
CA ALA A 114 8.06 -13.31 -1.00
C ALA A 114 6.84 -14.09 -1.53
N LEU A 115 5.94 -14.50 -0.65
CA LEU A 115 4.74 -15.25 -1.02
C LEU A 115 3.49 -14.37 -1.14
N SER A 116 3.66 -13.05 -1.19
CA SER A 116 2.62 -12.08 -1.56
C SER A 116 3.23 -10.98 -2.41
N THR A 117 2.50 -10.53 -3.44
CA THR A 117 2.91 -9.40 -4.28
C THR A 117 2.71 -8.05 -3.58
N THR A 118 1.93 -7.99 -2.49
CA THR A 118 1.69 -6.74 -1.74
C THR A 118 2.95 -6.13 -1.15
N TYR A 119 4.04 -6.89 -1.03
CA TYR A 119 5.33 -6.41 -0.50
C TYR A 119 6.18 -5.69 -1.56
N MET A 120 5.86 -5.86 -2.85
CA MET A 120 6.73 -5.42 -3.95
C MET A 120 6.94 -3.90 -3.95
N GLY A 121 5.90 -3.11 -3.71
CA GLY A 121 6.02 -1.66 -3.61
C GLY A 121 6.96 -1.20 -2.49
N GLN A 122 6.92 -1.86 -1.32
CA GLN A 122 7.82 -1.58 -0.19
C GLN A 122 9.26 -2.03 -0.48
N ILE A 123 9.44 -3.19 -1.12
CA ILE A 123 10.76 -3.68 -1.56
C ILE A 123 11.41 -2.68 -2.51
N ALA A 124 10.66 -2.15 -3.47
CA ALA A 124 11.16 -1.15 -4.41
C ALA A 124 11.54 0.18 -3.72
N LEU A 125 10.71 0.66 -2.79
CA LEU A 125 11.03 1.87 -2.02
C LEU A 125 12.32 1.72 -1.22
N LEU A 126 12.60 0.52 -0.68
CA LEU A 126 13.83 0.20 0.04
C LEU A 126 15.00 -0.15 -0.88
N ARG A 127 14.81 -0.16 -2.21
CA ARG A 127 15.81 -0.63 -3.19
C ARG A 127 16.36 -2.03 -2.87
N ALA A 128 15.48 -2.89 -2.39
CA ALA A 128 15.84 -4.22 -1.90
C ALA A 128 15.58 -5.35 -2.90
N GLU A 129 15.30 -5.02 -4.18
CA GLU A 129 15.00 -6.00 -5.23
C GLU A 129 16.17 -6.98 -5.47
N ALA A 130 17.41 -6.55 -5.21
CA ALA A 130 18.57 -7.42 -5.30
C ALA A 130 18.59 -8.54 -4.24
N ARG A 131 17.82 -8.36 -3.15
CA ARG A 131 17.65 -9.35 -2.08
C ARG A 131 16.43 -10.24 -2.28
N LEU A 132 15.53 -9.88 -3.21
CA LEU A 132 14.40 -10.71 -3.58
C LEU A 132 14.86 -11.79 -4.56
N ALA A 133 14.87 -13.04 -4.11
CA ALA A 133 15.32 -14.18 -4.91
C ALA A 133 14.16 -14.96 -5.54
N GLY A 134 12.95 -14.86 -4.96
CA GLY A 134 11.77 -15.52 -5.51
C GLY A 134 10.47 -14.84 -5.09
N VAL A 135 9.45 -14.93 -5.95
CA VAL A 135 8.12 -14.38 -5.72
C VAL A 135 7.04 -15.37 -6.17
N LYS A 136 5.98 -15.47 -5.37
CA LYS A 136 4.76 -16.20 -5.74
C LYS A 136 3.86 -15.32 -6.60
N ASN A 137 3.15 -15.92 -7.54
CA ASN A 137 2.29 -15.24 -8.51
C ASN A 137 3.04 -14.16 -9.32
N PRO A 138 4.16 -14.52 -9.99
CA PRO A 138 4.98 -13.56 -10.74
C PRO A 138 4.18 -12.82 -11.83
N GLU A 139 3.13 -13.45 -12.36
CA GLU A 139 2.22 -12.87 -13.35
C GLU A 139 1.38 -11.71 -12.81
N LEU A 140 1.24 -11.59 -11.50
CA LEU A 140 0.50 -10.49 -10.85
C LEU A 140 1.37 -9.31 -10.47
N VAL A 141 2.69 -9.45 -10.51
CA VAL A 141 3.63 -8.38 -10.16
C VAL A 141 3.51 -7.21 -11.14
N GLN A 142 3.36 -6.00 -10.60
CA GLN A 142 3.27 -4.76 -11.37
C GLN A 142 4.44 -3.80 -11.12
N THR A 143 5.14 -3.94 -10.00
CA THR A 143 6.34 -3.14 -9.69
C THR A 143 7.42 -3.36 -10.74
N GLU A 144 7.75 -2.32 -11.53
CA GLU A 144 8.55 -2.44 -12.75
C GLU A 144 9.96 -2.99 -12.47
N SER A 145 10.64 -2.49 -11.44
CA SER A 145 11.98 -2.99 -11.06
C SER A 145 12.00 -4.48 -10.69
N VAL A 146 10.89 -5.03 -10.19
CA VAL A 146 10.73 -6.45 -9.91
C VAL A 146 10.41 -7.24 -11.20
N LYS A 147 9.56 -6.70 -12.07
CA LYS A 147 9.22 -7.31 -13.37
C LYS A 147 10.46 -7.48 -14.25
N GLU A 148 11.29 -6.46 -14.34
CA GLU A 148 12.57 -6.53 -15.07
C GLU A 148 13.45 -7.68 -14.56
N ARG A 149 13.54 -7.85 -13.25
CA ARG A 149 14.34 -8.90 -12.63
C ARG A 149 13.70 -10.30 -12.73
N LEU A 150 12.38 -10.38 -12.87
CA LEU A 150 11.67 -11.62 -13.23
C LEU A 150 11.95 -12.01 -14.67
N ALA A 151 11.89 -11.03 -15.58
CA ALA A 151 12.09 -11.25 -17.01
C ALA A 151 13.52 -11.73 -17.36
N ASP A 152 14.52 -11.25 -16.63
CA ASP A 152 15.93 -11.65 -16.82
C ASP A 152 16.37 -12.83 -15.95
N GLY A 153 15.45 -13.44 -15.18
CA GLY A 153 15.69 -14.64 -14.38
C GLY A 153 16.45 -14.40 -13.07
N ARG A 154 16.68 -13.16 -12.66
CA ARG A 154 17.30 -12.83 -11.35
C ARG A 154 16.36 -13.04 -10.18
N ILE A 155 15.05 -13.06 -10.42
CA ILE A 155 14.02 -13.44 -9.46
C ILE A 155 13.26 -14.63 -10.03
N LEU A 156 13.06 -15.68 -9.23
CA LEU A 156 12.36 -16.89 -9.67
C LEU A 156 10.87 -16.83 -9.34
N GLY A 157 10.03 -17.30 -10.25
CA GLY A 157 8.62 -17.58 -9.97
C GLY A 157 8.49 -18.82 -9.10
N LEU A 158 7.76 -18.68 -7.98
CA LEU A 158 7.56 -19.74 -6.96
C LEU A 158 6.15 -20.35 -7.02
N GLY A 159 5.52 -20.34 -8.18
CA GLY A 159 4.17 -20.88 -8.40
C GLY A 159 3.12 -19.79 -8.57
N SER A 160 1.91 -20.20 -8.96
CA SER A 160 0.77 -19.33 -9.27
C SER A 160 -0.50 -19.81 -8.57
N GLY A 161 -1.45 -18.90 -8.37
CA GLY A 161 -2.72 -19.20 -7.68
C GLY A 161 -2.53 -19.56 -6.21
N ALA A 162 -3.15 -20.62 -5.72
CA ALA A 162 -3.05 -21.07 -4.33
C ALA A 162 -1.74 -21.81 -4.04
N ALA A 163 -1.18 -22.50 -5.03
CA ALA A 163 -0.03 -23.37 -4.87
C ALA A 163 1.29 -22.60 -4.81
N VAL A 164 2.23 -23.13 -4.02
CA VAL A 164 3.65 -22.76 -4.02
C VAL A 164 4.46 -23.94 -4.56
N ASP A 165 5.38 -23.68 -5.46
CA ASP A 165 6.37 -24.64 -5.90
C ASP A 165 7.41 -24.85 -4.78
N VAL A 166 7.11 -25.81 -3.92
CA VAL A 166 7.91 -26.10 -2.73
C VAL A 166 9.31 -26.57 -3.12
N GLU A 167 9.45 -27.32 -4.23
CA GLU A 167 10.73 -27.80 -4.71
C GLU A 167 11.64 -26.63 -5.12
N ARG A 168 11.08 -25.67 -5.88
CA ARG A 168 11.80 -24.44 -6.23
C ARG A 168 12.14 -23.60 -5.00
N LEU A 169 11.20 -23.49 -4.05
CA LEU A 169 11.42 -22.74 -2.82
C LEU A 169 12.58 -23.33 -2.01
N VAL A 170 12.65 -24.66 -1.85
CA VAL A 170 13.76 -25.34 -1.15
C VAL A 170 15.06 -25.15 -1.90
N ARG A 171 15.06 -25.34 -3.22
CA ARG A 171 16.27 -25.19 -4.07
C ARG A 171 16.78 -23.73 -4.09
N LEU A 172 15.91 -22.77 -3.85
CA LEU A 172 16.29 -21.36 -3.72
C LEU A 172 17.17 -21.11 -2.49
N GLU A 173 17.09 -21.95 -1.46
CA GLU A 173 17.78 -21.78 -0.18
C GLU A 173 17.61 -20.35 0.38
N PRO A 174 16.37 -19.89 0.60
CA PRO A 174 16.16 -18.54 1.12
C PRO A 174 16.57 -18.45 2.57
N ASP A 175 17.16 -17.33 2.95
CA ASP A 175 17.44 -16.98 4.36
C ASP A 175 16.23 -16.30 5.03
N LEU A 176 15.18 -16.00 4.25
CA LEU A 176 13.88 -15.51 4.72
C LEU A 176 12.77 -15.88 3.74
N VAL A 177 11.69 -16.48 4.24
CA VAL A 177 10.42 -16.63 3.51
C VAL A 177 9.36 -15.74 4.18
N MET A 178 8.97 -14.67 3.51
CA MET A 178 7.90 -13.80 4.00
C MET A 178 6.56 -14.21 3.40
N THR A 179 5.59 -14.49 4.25
CA THR A 179 4.24 -14.92 3.85
C THR A 179 3.19 -14.27 4.77
N PHE A 180 1.94 -14.58 4.54
CA PHE A 180 0.81 -14.22 5.40
C PHE A 180 0.07 -15.50 5.82
N ALA A 181 -0.83 -15.38 6.79
CA ALA A 181 -1.72 -16.45 7.22
C ALA A 181 -3.15 -15.92 7.39
N MET A 182 -4.13 -16.78 7.18
CA MET A 182 -5.56 -16.46 7.33
C MET A 182 -6.19 -17.18 8.55
N GLY A 183 -5.41 -18.04 9.20
CA GLY A 183 -5.87 -18.88 10.30
C GLY A 183 -6.57 -20.16 9.85
N ASP A 184 -6.41 -20.52 8.59
CA ASP A 184 -6.93 -21.74 7.99
C ASP A 184 -5.79 -22.75 7.74
N PRO A 185 -5.70 -23.84 8.50
CA PRO A 185 -4.63 -24.82 8.37
C PRO A 185 -4.54 -25.49 6.98
N THR A 186 -5.61 -25.40 6.17
CA THR A 186 -5.65 -26.01 4.84
C THR A 186 -5.06 -25.11 3.75
N SER A 187 -5.10 -23.80 3.96
CA SER A 187 -4.63 -22.79 3.01
C SER A 187 -3.35 -22.07 3.46
N ASP A 188 -3.06 -22.05 4.76
CA ASP A 188 -1.89 -21.38 5.31
C ASP A 188 -0.61 -22.15 4.99
N LEU A 189 0.34 -21.48 4.36
CA LEU A 189 1.58 -22.09 3.87
C LEU A 189 2.66 -22.21 4.96
N HIS A 190 2.64 -21.34 5.97
CA HIS A 190 3.72 -21.25 6.96
C HIS A 190 3.99 -22.55 7.71
N PRO A 191 3.00 -23.39 8.12
CA PRO A 191 3.30 -24.62 8.84
C PRO A 191 4.04 -25.65 7.96
N ALA A 192 3.73 -25.64 6.66
CA ALA A 192 4.43 -26.54 5.72
C ALA A 192 5.87 -26.08 5.49
N ILE A 193 6.11 -24.77 5.37
CA ILE A 193 7.43 -24.18 5.17
C ILE A 193 8.31 -24.36 6.41
N GLU A 194 7.75 -24.19 7.61
CA GLU A 194 8.47 -24.45 8.88
C GLU A 194 8.94 -25.91 9.00
N ARG A 195 8.12 -26.87 8.55
CA ARG A 195 8.55 -28.31 8.51
C ARG A 195 9.74 -28.56 7.62
N LEU A 196 9.95 -27.70 6.60
CA LEU A 196 11.14 -27.74 5.73
C LEU A 196 12.36 -27.06 6.36
N ARG A 197 12.23 -26.55 7.60
CA ARG A 197 13.27 -25.79 8.31
C ARG A 197 13.73 -24.53 7.60
N LEU A 198 12.88 -23.94 6.76
CA LEU A 198 13.12 -22.63 6.17
C LEU A 198 12.68 -21.52 7.15
N PRO A 199 13.43 -20.41 7.25
CA PRO A 199 13.06 -19.28 8.10
C PRO A 199 11.80 -18.60 7.54
N VAL A 200 10.64 -18.81 8.17
CA VAL A 200 9.38 -18.23 7.72
C VAL A 200 8.90 -17.13 8.67
N VAL A 201 8.45 -16.02 8.08
CA VAL A 201 7.97 -14.85 8.81
C VAL A 201 6.58 -14.48 8.29
N LEU A 202 5.66 -14.24 9.23
CA LEU A 202 4.31 -13.82 8.93
C LEU A 202 4.22 -12.29 8.90
N ASN A 203 3.75 -11.78 7.76
CA ASN A 203 3.42 -10.38 7.57
C ASN A 203 1.90 -10.23 7.61
N GLY A 204 1.39 -9.52 8.62
CA GLY A 204 -0.04 -9.32 8.87
C GLY A 204 -0.56 -7.96 8.41
N GLU A 205 0.09 -7.29 7.46
CA GLU A 205 -0.22 -5.92 7.02
C GLU A 205 -1.68 -5.74 6.57
N TYR A 206 -2.27 -6.81 6.03
CA TYR A 206 -3.65 -6.79 5.54
C TYR A 206 -4.70 -6.62 6.64
N LEU A 207 -4.31 -6.82 7.91
CA LEU A 207 -5.18 -6.63 9.08
C LEU A 207 -5.20 -5.19 9.58
N GLU A 208 -4.30 -4.34 9.09
CA GLU A 208 -4.27 -2.94 9.50
C GLU A 208 -5.52 -2.21 9.00
N THR A 209 -6.10 -1.46 9.91
CA THR A 209 -7.38 -0.77 9.68
C THR A 209 -7.22 0.66 9.14
N THR A 210 -5.99 1.16 9.12
CA THR A 210 -5.68 2.51 8.66
C THR A 210 -4.66 2.50 7.54
N PRO A 211 -4.76 3.42 6.57
CA PRO A 211 -3.78 3.52 5.49
C PRO A 211 -2.34 3.76 5.98
N LEU A 212 -2.15 4.60 6.98
CA LEU A 212 -0.82 4.82 7.56
C LEU A 212 -0.32 3.59 8.32
N GLY A 213 -1.19 2.89 9.07
CA GLY A 213 -0.80 1.65 9.75
C GLY A 213 -0.31 0.60 8.76
N ARG A 214 -1.00 0.43 7.64
CA ARG A 214 -0.62 -0.53 6.61
C ARG A 214 0.68 -0.16 5.90
N ALA A 215 0.85 1.11 5.54
CA ALA A 215 2.08 1.59 4.90
C ALA A 215 3.30 1.48 5.84
N GLU A 216 3.11 1.62 7.15
CA GLU A 216 4.19 1.52 8.13
C GLU A 216 4.78 0.10 8.26
N TRP A 217 4.17 -0.90 7.64
CA TRP A 217 4.77 -2.23 7.52
C TRP A 217 6.06 -2.24 6.66
N ILE A 218 6.39 -1.14 6.00
CA ILE A 218 7.75 -0.94 5.45
C ILE A 218 8.82 -1.04 6.54
N MET A 219 8.52 -0.61 7.78
CA MET A 219 9.40 -0.78 8.94
C MET A 219 9.60 -2.25 9.29
N PHE A 220 8.51 -3.06 9.24
CA PHE A 220 8.58 -4.49 9.48
C PHE A 220 9.55 -5.17 8.49
N LEU A 221 9.42 -4.88 7.20
CA LEU A 221 10.33 -5.39 6.18
C LEU A 221 11.77 -4.92 6.42
N ALA A 222 11.94 -3.65 6.78
CA ALA A 222 13.24 -3.05 7.04
C ALA A 222 14.00 -3.70 8.20
N TYR A 223 13.32 -4.22 9.23
CA TYR A 223 13.99 -4.93 10.33
C TYR A 223 14.79 -6.13 9.84
N PHE A 224 14.25 -6.87 8.86
CA PHE A 224 14.92 -8.04 8.29
C PHE A 224 16.01 -7.64 7.28
N LEU A 225 15.88 -6.47 6.66
CA LEU A 225 16.82 -5.95 5.67
C LEU A 225 17.93 -5.09 6.31
N ASP A 226 17.80 -4.74 7.59
CA ASP A 226 18.68 -3.81 8.32
C ASP A 226 18.69 -2.40 7.69
N GLN A 227 17.48 -1.90 7.31
CA GLN A 227 17.26 -0.64 6.59
C GLN A 227 16.23 0.27 7.31
N GLU A 228 16.22 0.26 8.65
CA GLU A 228 15.22 1.00 9.43
C GLU A 228 15.29 2.51 9.25
N ARG A 229 16.50 3.06 9.02
CA ARG A 229 16.66 4.51 8.81
C ARG A 229 16.01 4.95 7.52
N GLU A 230 16.25 4.21 6.44
CA GLU A 230 15.63 4.44 5.14
C GLU A 230 14.11 4.31 5.22
N ALA A 231 13.63 3.24 5.86
CA ALA A 231 12.19 3.03 6.03
C ALA A 231 11.53 4.15 6.85
N ALA A 232 12.15 4.61 7.92
CA ALA A 232 11.65 5.70 8.75
C ALA A 232 11.57 7.03 7.99
N GLU A 233 12.57 7.34 7.15
CA GLU A 233 12.58 8.54 6.33
C GLU A 233 11.52 8.51 5.23
N ILE A 234 11.41 7.37 4.52
CA ILE A 234 10.38 7.14 3.50
C ILE A 234 8.99 7.27 4.14
N PHE A 235 8.75 6.58 5.23
CA PHE A 235 7.45 6.61 5.92
C PHE A 235 7.12 8.01 6.45
N SER A 236 8.08 8.75 6.99
CA SER A 236 7.89 10.14 7.44
C SER A 236 7.41 11.05 6.30
N THR A 237 7.88 10.81 5.08
CA THR A 237 7.41 11.56 3.89
C THR A 237 5.98 11.19 3.52
N VAL A 238 5.65 9.89 3.52
CA VAL A 238 4.29 9.38 3.30
C VAL A 238 3.32 9.94 4.34
N GLU A 239 3.68 9.84 5.62
CA GLU A 239 2.88 10.33 6.76
C GLU A 239 2.57 11.83 6.64
N ARG A 240 3.59 12.64 6.45
CA ARG A 240 3.44 14.11 6.36
C ARG A 240 2.47 14.49 5.24
N GLU A 241 2.61 13.89 4.08
CA GLU A 241 1.74 14.20 2.94
C GLU A 241 0.33 13.65 3.14
N TYR A 242 0.18 12.44 3.68
CA TYR A 242 -1.13 11.87 4.01
C TYR A 242 -1.90 12.75 5.01
N LEU A 243 -1.24 13.18 6.09
CA LEU A 243 -1.86 14.05 7.11
C LEU A 243 -2.21 15.42 6.56
N ARG A 244 -1.37 15.99 5.69
CA ARG A 244 -1.66 17.26 5.01
C ARG A 244 -2.92 17.15 4.15
N LEU A 245 -3.03 16.10 3.34
CA LEU A 245 -4.19 15.85 2.47
C LEU A 245 -5.46 15.58 3.26
N SER A 246 -5.40 14.72 4.27
CA SER A 246 -6.53 14.45 5.16
C SER A 246 -7.00 15.72 5.88
N GLY A 247 -6.06 16.56 6.33
CA GLY A 247 -6.36 17.88 6.92
C GLY A 247 -7.09 18.81 5.93
N LEU A 248 -6.65 18.83 4.67
CA LEU A 248 -7.28 19.60 3.61
C LEU A 248 -8.74 19.14 3.37
N ALA A 249 -8.98 17.84 3.27
CA ALA A 249 -10.31 17.29 3.07
C ALA A 249 -11.25 17.54 4.25
N ARG A 250 -10.74 17.41 5.49
CA ARG A 250 -11.52 17.68 6.72
C ARG A 250 -11.93 19.14 6.88
N ALA A 251 -11.19 20.07 6.29
CA ALA A 251 -11.48 21.51 6.35
C ALA A 251 -12.67 21.91 5.45
N VAL A 252 -13.12 21.07 4.56
CA VAL A 252 -14.28 21.33 3.70
C VAL A 252 -15.53 21.50 4.56
N ARG A 253 -16.23 22.60 4.32
CA ARG A 253 -17.52 22.89 4.97
C ARG A 253 -18.68 22.55 4.03
N GLY A 254 -19.79 22.10 4.60
CA GLY A 254 -20.99 21.73 3.86
C GLY A 254 -21.22 20.22 3.80
N PRO A 255 -22.20 19.76 3.01
CA PRO A 255 -22.51 18.34 2.83
C PRO A 255 -21.31 17.58 2.27
N ARG A 256 -21.06 16.40 2.80
CA ARG A 256 -20.02 15.50 2.29
C ARG A 256 -20.57 14.69 1.12
N PRO A 257 -19.79 14.48 0.04
CA PRO A 257 -20.19 13.57 -1.02
C PRO A 257 -20.39 12.16 -0.48
N THR A 258 -21.53 11.54 -0.82
CA THR A 258 -21.80 10.15 -0.45
C THR A 258 -21.03 9.22 -1.36
N VAL A 259 -20.32 8.27 -0.79
CA VAL A 259 -19.48 7.30 -1.51
C VAL A 259 -19.89 5.88 -1.19
N MET A 260 -20.03 5.08 -2.24
CA MET A 260 -20.21 3.63 -2.18
C MET A 260 -18.88 2.96 -2.57
N GLY A 261 -18.47 1.93 -1.82
CA GLY A 261 -17.32 1.07 -2.11
C GLY A 261 -17.73 -0.35 -2.42
N GLY A 262 -16.84 -1.08 -3.08
CA GLY A 262 -16.98 -2.50 -3.31
C GLY A 262 -17.68 -2.89 -4.61
N SER A 263 -17.80 -4.19 -4.82
CA SER A 263 -18.32 -4.79 -6.05
C SER A 263 -18.87 -6.20 -5.79
N PRO A 264 -19.71 -6.75 -6.68
CA PRO A 264 -20.15 -8.12 -6.58
C PRO A 264 -19.03 -9.10 -6.96
N TYR A 265 -19.05 -10.25 -6.30
CA TYR A 265 -18.29 -11.43 -6.67
C TYR A 265 -19.24 -12.65 -6.59
N GLY A 266 -19.54 -13.26 -7.72
CA GLY A 266 -20.66 -14.20 -7.83
C GLY A 266 -21.98 -13.51 -7.45
N ASP A 267 -22.80 -14.20 -6.66
CA ASP A 267 -24.12 -13.70 -6.21
C ASP A 267 -24.03 -12.83 -4.95
N THR A 268 -22.83 -12.55 -4.46
CA THR A 268 -22.60 -11.80 -3.23
C THR A 268 -21.96 -10.46 -3.52
N TRP A 269 -22.49 -9.39 -2.95
CA TRP A 269 -21.88 -8.08 -3.02
C TRP A 269 -20.95 -7.88 -1.81
N TRP A 270 -19.69 -7.58 -2.08
CA TRP A 270 -18.69 -7.32 -1.06
C TRP A 270 -18.46 -5.81 -0.93
N VAL A 271 -18.73 -5.28 0.26
CA VAL A 271 -18.49 -3.87 0.58
C VAL A 271 -17.37 -3.76 1.62
N PRO A 272 -16.49 -2.76 1.55
CA PRO A 272 -15.51 -2.51 2.60
C PRO A 272 -16.17 -2.30 3.96
N GLY A 273 -15.63 -2.88 5.02
CA GLY A 273 -16.06 -2.58 6.39
C GLY A 273 -15.79 -1.13 6.75
N GLY A 274 -16.68 -0.50 7.49
CA GLY A 274 -16.60 0.91 7.87
C GLY A 274 -15.38 1.24 8.74
N ASP A 275 -14.95 0.30 9.56
CA ASP A 275 -13.79 0.45 10.44
C ASP A 275 -12.49 -0.10 9.81
N GLY A 276 -12.55 -0.53 8.54
CA GLY A 276 -11.41 -1.06 7.80
C GLY A 276 -10.63 0.02 7.05
N TYR A 277 -9.59 -0.43 6.35
CA TYR A 277 -8.68 0.39 5.55
C TYR A 277 -9.39 1.32 4.57
N ILE A 278 -10.29 0.79 3.73
CA ILE A 278 -11.00 1.55 2.70
C ILE A 278 -12.04 2.50 3.33
N GLY A 279 -12.79 2.04 4.35
CA GLY A 279 -13.73 2.90 5.08
C GLY A 279 -13.03 4.09 5.73
N THR A 280 -11.84 3.87 6.28
CA THR A 280 -10.97 4.93 6.83
C THR A 280 -10.48 5.87 5.73
N LEU A 281 -10.05 5.34 4.58
CA LEU A 281 -9.61 6.15 3.43
C LEU A 281 -10.72 7.08 2.93
N PHE A 282 -11.95 6.59 2.78
CA PHE A 282 -13.08 7.40 2.35
C PHE A 282 -13.39 8.52 3.35
N ARG A 283 -13.36 8.22 4.65
CA ARG A 283 -13.54 9.21 5.71
C ARG A 283 -12.44 10.26 5.72
N ASP A 284 -11.18 9.85 5.54
CA ASP A 284 -10.03 10.75 5.51
C ASP A 284 -10.00 11.62 4.24
N ALA A 285 -10.61 11.15 3.15
CA ALA A 285 -10.85 11.92 1.94
C ALA A 285 -12.04 12.88 2.03
N GLY A 286 -12.72 12.97 3.17
CA GLY A 286 -13.89 13.84 3.37
C GLY A 286 -15.20 13.31 2.79
N GLY A 287 -15.27 12.03 2.44
CA GLY A 287 -16.48 11.37 1.98
C GLY A 287 -17.40 10.90 3.12
N GLU A 288 -18.68 10.73 2.80
CA GLU A 288 -19.64 10.04 3.63
C GLU A 288 -19.84 8.61 3.08
N TYR A 289 -19.16 7.67 3.73
CA TYR A 289 -19.24 6.27 3.32
C TYR A 289 -20.59 5.67 3.73
N ILE A 290 -21.38 5.23 2.76
CA ILE A 290 -22.77 4.80 3.00
C ILE A 290 -22.90 3.51 3.85
N PHE A 291 -21.83 2.72 3.98
CA PHE A 291 -21.76 1.53 4.83
C PHE A 291 -20.83 1.73 6.04
N ALA A 292 -20.62 2.97 6.49
CA ALA A 292 -19.79 3.27 7.66
C ALA A 292 -20.29 2.62 8.97
N ASP A 293 -21.58 2.26 9.04
CA ASP A 293 -22.21 1.52 10.15
C ASP A 293 -21.86 0.02 10.18
N LYS A 294 -21.16 -0.49 9.17
CA LYS A 294 -20.62 -1.85 9.17
C LYS A 294 -19.27 -1.85 9.88
N HIS A 295 -19.34 -2.04 11.23
CA HIS A 295 -18.20 -1.95 12.14
C HIS A 295 -17.20 -3.12 12.01
N GLU A 296 -17.05 -3.67 10.82
CA GLU A 296 -16.04 -4.67 10.48
C GLU A 296 -14.79 -3.97 9.90
N THR A 297 -13.65 -4.63 10.10
CA THR A 297 -12.34 -4.18 9.58
C THR A 297 -11.99 -4.77 8.22
N VAL A 298 -12.75 -5.80 7.80
CA VAL A 298 -12.60 -6.50 6.51
C VAL A 298 -13.86 -6.28 5.67
N SER A 299 -13.85 -6.75 4.43
CA SER A 299 -15.04 -6.67 3.56
C SER A 299 -16.21 -7.49 4.13
N VAL A 300 -17.41 -6.96 3.97
CA VAL A 300 -18.69 -7.52 4.44
C VAL A 300 -19.50 -8.01 3.25
N ALA A 301 -20.02 -9.21 3.37
CA ALA A 301 -20.94 -9.79 2.39
C ALA A 301 -22.34 -9.23 2.59
N LEU A 302 -22.94 -8.67 1.56
CA LEU A 302 -24.31 -8.15 1.55
C LEU A 302 -25.12 -8.76 0.41
N GLN A 303 -26.44 -8.84 0.62
CA GLN A 303 -27.38 -9.18 -0.43
C GLN A 303 -27.52 -7.97 -1.39
N PHE A 304 -27.68 -8.25 -2.68
CA PHE A 304 -27.75 -7.21 -3.70
C PHE A 304 -28.86 -6.17 -3.41
N GLU A 305 -30.04 -6.59 -2.93
CA GLU A 305 -31.16 -5.72 -2.62
C GLU A 305 -30.83 -4.72 -1.49
N ALA A 306 -30.02 -5.14 -0.52
CA ALA A 306 -29.56 -4.24 0.54
C ALA A 306 -28.60 -3.18 0.01
N VAL A 307 -27.72 -3.58 -0.93
CA VAL A 307 -26.78 -2.66 -1.60
C VAL A 307 -27.54 -1.72 -2.53
N LEU A 308 -28.49 -2.22 -3.35
CA LEU A 308 -29.32 -1.41 -4.24
C LEU A 308 -30.04 -0.32 -3.46
N ARG A 309 -30.73 -0.68 -2.37
CA ARG A 309 -31.50 0.26 -1.55
C ARG A 309 -30.65 1.39 -0.97
N ARG A 310 -29.46 1.08 -0.47
CA ARG A 310 -28.54 2.07 0.14
C ARG A 310 -27.63 2.74 -0.88
N GLY A 311 -27.21 2.02 -1.90
CA GLY A 311 -26.28 2.47 -2.92
C GLY A 311 -26.92 3.34 -4.00
N ALA A 312 -28.22 3.17 -4.27
CA ALA A 312 -28.89 3.90 -5.33
C ALA A 312 -28.71 5.43 -5.26
N PRO A 313 -28.81 6.10 -4.08
CA PRO A 313 -28.58 7.54 -3.98
C PRO A 313 -27.11 7.97 -3.87
N ALA A 314 -26.15 7.03 -3.78
CA ALA A 314 -24.73 7.37 -3.62
C ALA A 314 -24.22 8.14 -4.85
N GLN A 315 -23.58 9.29 -4.59
CA GLN A 315 -23.09 10.18 -5.63
C GLN A 315 -21.88 9.63 -6.37
N VAL A 316 -21.01 8.88 -5.66
CA VAL A 316 -19.79 8.32 -6.21
C VAL A 316 -19.71 6.83 -5.89
N TRP A 317 -19.26 6.04 -6.86
CA TRP A 317 -18.98 4.62 -6.67
C TRP A 317 -17.53 4.31 -7.01
N ILE A 318 -16.78 3.82 -6.01
CA ILE A 318 -15.38 3.41 -6.16
C ILE A 318 -15.30 1.88 -6.04
N MET A 319 -14.91 1.24 -7.13
CA MET A 319 -14.81 -0.22 -7.26
C MET A 319 -13.33 -0.65 -7.20
N ASP A 320 -13.09 -1.83 -6.68
CA ASP A 320 -11.74 -2.42 -6.64
C ASP A 320 -11.43 -3.32 -7.84
N ASN A 321 -12.38 -4.13 -8.31
CA ASN A 321 -12.10 -5.25 -9.20
C ASN A 321 -13.04 -5.48 -10.37
N ALA A 322 -14.23 -4.91 -10.38
CA ALA A 322 -15.21 -5.23 -11.38
C ALA A 322 -15.04 -4.33 -12.62
N ASP A 323 -15.35 -4.87 -13.78
CA ASP A 323 -15.64 -4.07 -14.98
C ASP A 323 -17.07 -3.55 -14.87
N PRO A 324 -17.28 -2.22 -14.73
CA PRO A 324 -18.63 -1.66 -14.59
C PRO A 324 -19.53 -1.98 -15.78
N GLN A 325 -18.99 -2.03 -17.00
CA GLN A 325 -19.75 -2.34 -18.21
C GLN A 325 -20.24 -3.79 -18.22
N GLN A 326 -19.37 -4.73 -17.88
CA GLN A 326 -19.74 -6.15 -17.76
C GLN A 326 -20.77 -6.34 -16.64
N LEU A 327 -20.57 -5.66 -15.51
CA LEU A 327 -21.51 -5.71 -14.39
C LEU A 327 -22.90 -5.21 -14.78
N ALA A 328 -23.01 -4.12 -15.55
CA ALA A 328 -24.28 -3.58 -16.01
C ALA A 328 -25.02 -4.50 -17.00
N GLN A 329 -24.29 -5.38 -17.68
CA GLN A 329 -24.90 -6.43 -18.51
C GLN A 329 -25.46 -7.59 -17.68
N GLN A 330 -24.73 -7.96 -16.61
CA GLN A 330 -25.10 -9.05 -15.70
C GLN A 330 -26.22 -8.64 -14.74
N GLU A 331 -26.18 -7.39 -14.26
CA GLU A 331 -27.13 -6.83 -13.30
C GLU A 331 -27.61 -5.44 -13.74
N PRO A 332 -28.60 -5.38 -14.65
CA PRO A 332 -29.08 -4.12 -15.23
C PRO A 332 -29.64 -3.13 -14.20
N ARG A 333 -30.06 -3.60 -13.01
CA ARG A 333 -30.61 -2.74 -11.96
C ARG A 333 -29.62 -1.72 -11.40
N ILE A 334 -28.30 -1.95 -11.56
CA ILE A 334 -27.30 -0.94 -11.15
C ILE A 334 -27.38 0.35 -11.96
N ARG A 335 -28.02 0.32 -13.15
CA ARG A 335 -28.26 1.53 -13.95
C ARG A 335 -29.14 2.57 -13.23
N HIS A 336 -29.83 2.17 -12.15
CA HIS A 336 -30.60 3.07 -11.30
C HIS A 336 -29.74 3.79 -10.24
N PHE A 337 -28.47 3.43 -10.08
CA PHE A 337 -27.59 4.14 -9.17
C PHE A 337 -27.31 5.56 -9.68
N ALA A 338 -27.38 6.55 -8.77
CA ALA A 338 -27.10 7.94 -9.12
C ALA A 338 -25.69 8.11 -9.71
N SER A 339 -24.70 7.42 -9.13
CA SER A 339 -23.32 7.39 -9.64
C SER A 339 -23.20 6.84 -11.06
N VAL A 340 -24.05 5.87 -11.43
CA VAL A 340 -24.10 5.34 -12.81
C VAL A 340 -24.72 6.36 -13.77
N GLN A 341 -25.82 7.00 -13.37
CA GLN A 341 -26.51 7.99 -14.18
C GLN A 341 -25.67 9.26 -14.43
N THR A 342 -24.86 9.66 -13.46
CA THR A 342 -23.93 10.80 -13.57
C THR A 342 -22.57 10.43 -14.15
N GLY A 343 -22.28 9.14 -14.28
CA GLY A 343 -20.99 8.63 -14.73
C GLY A 343 -19.87 8.78 -13.69
N GLU A 344 -20.23 8.93 -12.41
CA GLU A 344 -19.26 9.06 -11.30
C GLU A 344 -18.91 7.68 -10.73
N ILE A 345 -18.43 6.81 -11.62
CA ILE A 345 -17.92 5.48 -11.32
C ILE A 345 -16.42 5.48 -11.53
N TYR A 346 -15.68 4.96 -10.55
CA TYR A 346 -14.24 4.84 -10.58
C TYR A 346 -13.83 3.42 -10.26
N SER A 347 -12.85 2.91 -11.01
CA SER A 347 -12.24 1.60 -10.77
C SER A 347 -10.73 1.71 -10.63
N ALA A 348 -10.09 0.72 -10.04
CA ALA A 348 -8.64 0.64 -10.05
C ALA A 348 -8.12 0.55 -11.50
N ARG A 349 -7.03 1.27 -11.82
CA ARG A 349 -6.38 1.24 -13.15
C ARG A 349 -5.85 -0.15 -13.48
N ALA A 350 -5.05 -0.67 -12.55
CA ALA A 350 -4.59 -2.04 -12.57
C ALA A 350 -4.63 -2.54 -11.13
N ARG A 351 -5.36 -3.62 -10.89
CA ARG A 351 -5.60 -4.14 -9.53
C ARG A 351 -4.32 -4.41 -8.77
N ALA A 352 -3.35 -5.03 -9.43
CA ALA A 352 -2.11 -5.41 -8.79
C ALA A 352 -1.27 -4.19 -8.40
N ASP A 353 -1.20 -3.13 -9.24
CA ASP A 353 -0.48 -1.91 -8.91
C ASP A 353 -1.13 -1.18 -7.72
N TYR A 354 -2.46 -1.14 -7.65
CA TYR A 354 -3.18 -0.66 -6.48
C TYR A 354 -2.78 -1.42 -5.20
N CYS A 355 -2.59 -2.73 -5.30
CA CYS A 355 -2.20 -3.60 -4.18
C CYS A 355 -0.70 -3.62 -3.88
N GLU A 356 0.15 -3.07 -4.73
CA GLU A 356 1.60 -2.96 -4.53
C GLU A 356 1.98 -1.51 -4.20
N SER A 357 2.14 -0.67 -5.23
CA SER A 357 2.52 0.74 -5.06
C SER A 357 1.49 1.54 -4.27
N GLY A 358 0.19 1.24 -4.43
CA GLY A 358 -0.88 1.95 -3.72
C GLY A 358 -0.85 1.73 -2.21
N LEU A 359 -0.53 0.51 -1.76
CA LEU A 359 -0.40 0.21 -0.32
C LEU A 359 0.84 0.85 0.29
N ALA A 360 1.91 0.95 -0.48
CA ALA A 360 3.15 1.62 -0.06
C ALA A 360 3.04 3.17 -0.11
N ASN A 361 2.08 3.70 -0.89
CA ASN A 361 1.89 5.14 -1.12
C ASN A 361 0.44 5.59 -0.85
N PRO A 362 -0.10 5.40 0.36
CA PRO A 362 -1.49 5.73 0.68
C PRO A 362 -1.81 7.22 0.52
N GLN A 363 -0.82 8.13 0.56
CA GLN A 363 -1.01 9.55 0.29
C GLN A 363 -1.45 9.81 -1.16
N VAL A 364 -0.98 9.02 -2.12
CA VAL A 364 -1.38 9.14 -3.53
C VAL A 364 -2.80 8.61 -3.72
N LEU A 365 -3.12 7.47 -3.08
CA LEU A 365 -4.47 6.91 -3.10
C LEU A 365 -5.49 7.83 -2.42
N LEU A 366 -5.09 8.50 -1.32
CA LEU A 366 -5.90 9.52 -0.67
C LEU A 366 -6.11 10.73 -1.60
N ALA A 367 -5.08 11.16 -2.31
CA ALA A 367 -5.18 12.25 -3.28
C ALA A 367 -6.13 11.91 -4.43
N ASP A 368 -6.06 10.70 -4.98
CA ASP A 368 -7.02 10.22 -5.98
C ASP A 368 -8.45 10.28 -5.43
N THR A 369 -8.65 9.77 -4.21
CA THR A 369 -9.98 9.75 -3.58
C THR A 369 -10.49 11.16 -3.30
N ILE A 370 -9.63 12.08 -2.84
CA ILE A 370 -9.97 13.50 -2.67
C ILE A 370 -10.32 14.14 -4.03
N ARG A 371 -9.53 13.87 -5.07
CA ARG A 371 -9.80 14.40 -6.42
C ARG A 371 -11.15 13.96 -6.95
N VAL A 372 -11.55 12.73 -6.64
CA VAL A 372 -12.87 12.19 -6.99
C VAL A 372 -13.99 12.84 -6.19
N LEU A 373 -13.84 12.96 -4.88
CA LEU A 373 -14.89 13.45 -3.99
C LEU A 373 -14.97 14.99 -3.93
N HIS A 374 -13.83 15.66 -4.04
CA HIS A 374 -13.65 17.11 -3.90
C HIS A 374 -12.72 17.65 -5.00
N PRO A 375 -13.13 17.62 -6.28
CA PRO A 375 -12.24 17.97 -7.40
C PRO A 375 -11.63 19.36 -7.29
N GLN A 376 -12.28 20.29 -6.58
CA GLN A 376 -11.80 21.66 -6.37
C GLN A 376 -10.58 21.74 -5.42
N LEU A 377 -10.35 20.75 -4.56
CA LEU A 377 -9.23 20.75 -3.61
C LEU A 377 -7.89 20.40 -4.28
N LEU A 378 -7.95 19.56 -5.31
CA LEU A 378 -6.77 19.08 -6.04
C LEU A 378 -7.02 19.18 -7.56
N PRO A 379 -7.26 20.40 -8.11
CA PRO A 379 -7.74 20.58 -9.49
C PRO A 379 -6.75 20.07 -10.54
N THR A 380 -5.48 20.00 -10.21
CA THR A 380 -4.40 19.59 -11.12
C THR A 380 -3.89 18.18 -10.84
N HIS A 381 -4.43 17.51 -9.82
CA HIS A 381 -4.04 16.12 -9.54
C HIS A 381 -4.64 15.18 -10.59
N GLU A 382 -3.77 14.44 -11.27
CA GLU A 382 -4.13 13.36 -12.18
C GLU A 382 -4.25 12.04 -11.41
N LEU A 383 -5.35 11.32 -11.63
CA LEU A 383 -5.58 10.04 -10.96
C LEU A 383 -4.48 9.04 -11.32
N GLN A 384 -3.84 8.48 -10.30
CA GLN A 384 -2.74 7.52 -10.47
C GLN A 384 -3.24 6.07 -10.37
N PHE A 385 -4.01 5.76 -9.35
CA PHE A 385 -4.52 4.41 -9.06
C PHE A 385 -5.98 4.22 -9.51
N LEU A 386 -6.75 5.29 -9.53
CA LEU A 386 -8.14 5.27 -9.96
C LEU A 386 -8.28 5.73 -11.42
N ARG A 387 -9.31 5.24 -12.10
CA ARG A 387 -9.75 5.75 -13.40
C ARG A 387 -11.26 5.90 -13.39
N ARG A 388 -11.76 6.93 -14.05
CA ARG A 388 -13.20 7.06 -14.32
C ARG A 388 -13.61 5.97 -15.31
N SER A 389 -14.67 5.24 -15.00
CA SER A 389 -15.11 4.06 -15.75
C SER A 389 -16.63 4.08 -15.92
N PRO A 390 -17.17 5.07 -16.66
CA PRO A 390 -18.63 5.20 -16.84
C PRO A 390 -19.18 4.02 -17.62
N ILE A 391 -20.43 3.65 -17.31
CA ILE A 391 -21.17 2.65 -18.07
C ILE A 391 -21.76 3.34 -19.31
N THR A 392 -21.42 2.83 -20.47
CA THR A 392 -22.04 3.29 -21.72
C THR A 392 -23.43 2.70 -21.89
N PRO A 393 -24.35 3.41 -22.56
CA PRO A 393 -25.72 2.96 -22.81
C PRO A 393 -25.83 1.58 -23.46
#